data_82f428f61f42e29f1e4b79f0867d78f0
#
_entry.id   82f428f61f42e29f1e4b79f0867d78f0
#
_cell.length_a   1.000
_cell.length_b   1.000
_cell.length_c   1.000
_cell.angle_alpha   90.00
_cell.angle_beta   90.00
_cell.angle_gamma   90.00
#
_symmetry.space_group_name_H-M   'P 1'
#
loop_
_entity.id
_entity.type
_entity.pdbx_description
1 polymer ?
#
loop_
_entity_poly.entity_id
_entity_poly.type
_entity_poly.pdbx_seq_one_letter_code
_entity_poly.pdbx_strand_id
1 'polypeptide(L)'
;MLARVRILTPVAATLLALGTAIGTVAVAGPAAANPGGVPAIPLNTEQETTGSDTGASGFFSYTIQGSQLCYTLEVRGLSLPAVAAHIHKAPRHVAGPIVIPFSAVPSATTFETSACVTPAAALLADIQANPTSYYVNVHTANFPGGEVRGQLK
;
A
#
# COMPACT_ATOMS: atom_id res chain seq x y z
N MET A 1 -47.82 22.87 78.26
CA MET A 1 -46.92 21.74 77.98
C MET A 1 -46.55 21.80 76.45
N LEU A 2 -45.35 22.33 76.18
CA LEU A 2 -44.85 22.52 74.81
C LEU A 2 -43.84 21.42 74.52
N ALA A 3 -44.20 20.54 73.61
CA ALA A 3 -43.34 19.47 73.12
C ALA A 3 -42.35 20.03 72.08
N ARG A 4 -41.07 19.89 72.36
CA ARG A 4 -40.00 20.26 71.43
C ARG A 4 -39.74 19.11 70.41
N VAL A 5 -40.02 19.36 69.14
CA VAL A 5 -39.62 18.48 68.05
C VAL A 5 -38.15 18.74 67.71
N ARG A 6 -37.30 17.73 67.85
CA ARG A 6 -35.92 17.75 67.38
C ARG A 6 -35.88 17.33 65.93
N ILE A 7 -35.45 18.23 65.03
CA ILE A 7 -35.21 17.95 63.64
C ILE A 7 -33.80 17.39 63.53
N LEU A 8 -33.68 16.14 63.10
CA LEU A 8 -32.42 15.48 62.71
C LEU A 8 -32.10 15.84 61.27
N THR A 9 -31.01 16.52 61.04
CA THR A 9 -30.47 16.79 59.71
C THR A 9 -29.69 15.58 59.20
N PRO A 10 -29.95 15.08 57.95
CA PRO A 10 -29.12 14.03 57.40
C PRO A 10 -27.81 14.61 56.88
N VAL A 11 -26.72 14.00 57.27
CA VAL A 11 -25.37 14.23 56.70
C VAL A 11 -25.32 13.57 55.32
N ALA A 12 -25.20 14.38 54.30
CA ALA A 12 -24.97 13.89 52.92
C ALA A 12 -23.49 13.45 52.80
N ALA A 13 -23.29 12.16 52.66
CA ALA A 13 -21.98 11.60 52.34
C ALA A 13 -21.73 11.76 50.83
N THR A 14 -20.79 12.64 50.46
CA THR A 14 -20.33 12.82 49.09
C THR A 14 -19.34 11.69 48.73
N LEU A 15 -19.79 10.72 47.94
CA LEU A 15 -18.92 9.71 47.37
C LEU A 15 -18.15 10.33 46.17
N LEU A 16 -16.85 10.53 46.37
CA LEU A 16 -15.92 10.86 45.29
C LEU A 16 -15.68 9.59 44.48
N ALA A 17 -16.28 9.50 43.27
CA ALA A 17 -15.97 8.45 42.29
C ALA A 17 -14.65 8.80 41.61
N LEU A 18 -13.55 8.10 41.95
CA LEU A 18 -12.33 8.10 41.17
C LEU A 18 -12.61 7.34 39.86
N GLY A 19 -12.82 8.07 38.78
CA GLY A 19 -12.88 7.51 37.44
C GLY A 19 -11.48 7.11 36.98
N THR A 20 -11.15 5.82 37.03
CA THR A 20 -9.98 5.27 36.33
C THR A 20 -10.25 5.27 34.82
N ALA A 21 -9.66 6.25 34.09
CA ALA A 21 -9.61 6.22 32.64
C ALA A 21 -8.71 5.06 32.22
N ILE A 22 -9.32 3.94 31.81
CA ILE A 22 -8.61 2.85 31.15
C ILE A 22 -8.31 3.34 29.73
N GLY A 23 -7.11 3.87 29.51
CA GLY A 23 -6.59 4.17 28.19
C GLY A 23 -6.47 2.86 27.38
N THR A 24 -7.29 2.70 26.36
CA THR A 24 -7.10 1.62 25.38
C THR A 24 -5.83 1.91 24.59
N VAL A 25 -4.75 1.23 24.94
CA VAL A 25 -3.56 1.19 24.09
C VAL A 25 -3.94 0.41 22.85
N ALA A 26 -4.10 1.10 21.71
CA ALA A 26 -4.20 0.43 20.42
C ALA A 26 -2.87 -0.27 20.15
N VAL A 27 -2.82 -1.57 20.36
CA VAL A 27 -1.71 -2.41 19.92
C VAL A 27 -1.78 -2.40 18.39
N ALA A 28 -0.87 -1.66 17.75
CA ALA A 28 -0.64 -1.81 16.32
C ALA A 28 -0.24 -3.28 16.11
N GLY A 29 -1.12 -4.06 15.48
CA GLY A 29 -0.81 -5.42 15.10
C GLY A 29 0.44 -5.41 14.21
N PRO A 30 1.26 -6.48 14.24
CA PRO A 30 2.38 -6.59 13.34
C PRO A 30 1.86 -6.43 11.91
N ALA A 31 2.47 -5.51 11.15
CA ALA A 31 2.24 -5.43 9.72
C ALA A 31 2.44 -6.85 9.17
N ALA A 32 1.41 -7.40 8.52
CA ALA A 32 1.47 -8.76 8.00
C ALA A 32 2.63 -8.81 7.00
N ALA A 33 3.74 -9.40 7.43
CA ALA A 33 4.83 -9.74 6.52
C ALA A 33 4.23 -10.66 5.46
N ASN A 34 4.37 -10.30 4.19
CA ASN A 34 3.88 -11.09 3.07
C ASN A 34 4.54 -12.48 3.14
N PRO A 35 3.86 -13.56 3.57
CA PRO A 35 4.51 -14.84 3.84
C PRO A 35 4.95 -15.46 2.51
N GLY A 36 6.25 -15.40 2.22
CA GLY A 36 6.87 -15.99 1.03
C GLY A 36 6.87 -15.11 -0.22
N GLY A 37 6.61 -13.80 -0.08
CA GLY A 37 6.70 -12.85 -1.20
C GLY A 37 8.13 -12.49 -1.56
N VAL A 38 8.35 -12.11 -2.81
CA VAL A 38 9.59 -11.48 -3.26
C VAL A 38 9.82 -10.21 -2.42
N PRO A 39 11.08 -9.93 -2.00
CA PRO A 39 11.39 -8.69 -1.29
C PRO A 39 10.86 -7.47 -2.03
N ALA A 40 10.36 -6.47 -1.31
CA ALA A 40 9.81 -5.26 -1.89
C ALA A 40 10.76 -4.65 -2.93
N ILE A 41 10.23 -4.37 -4.11
CA ILE A 41 10.94 -3.81 -5.25
C ILE A 41 10.77 -2.30 -5.17
N PRO A 42 11.85 -1.51 -4.98
CA PRO A 42 11.72 -0.07 -4.98
C PRO A 42 11.39 0.45 -6.37
N LEU A 43 10.41 1.37 -6.43
CA LEU A 43 10.11 2.16 -7.60
C LEU A 43 10.69 3.56 -7.43
N ASN A 44 11.33 4.07 -8.47
CA ASN A 44 11.82 5.44 -8.52
C ASN A 44 11.79 5.98 -9.96
N THR A 45 12.00 7.27 -10.07
CA THR A 45 12.02 7.98 -11.35
C THR A 45 13.28 7.66 -12.18
N GLU A 46 14.41 7.38 -11.53
CA GLU A 46 15.70 7.14 -12.18
C GLU A 46 15.73 5.86 -13.05
N GLN A 47 14.84 4.91 -12.77
CA GLN A 47 14.75 3.68 -13.54
C GLN A 47 13.92 3.84 -14.82
N GLU A 48 13.15 4.93 -14.95
CA GLU A 48 12.36 5.22 -16.13
C GLU A 48 13.19 5.72 -17.31
N THR A 49 12.61 5.56 -18.51
CA THR A 49 13.20 6.03 -19.77
C THR A 49 12.65 7.39 -20.17
N THR A 50 11.69 7.93 -19.44
CA THR A 50 10.97 9.18 -19.73
C THR A 50 11.72 10.43 -19.26
N GLY A 51 12.79 10.28 -18.47
CA GLY A 51 13.49 11.40 -17.84
C GLY A 51 12.70 12.06 -16.71
N SER A 52 11.78 11.32 -16.07
CA SER A 52 11.06 11.84 -14.92
C SER A 52 12.04 12.07 -13.75
N ASP A 53 11.94 13.24 -13.12
CA ASP A 53 12.75 13.67 -11.97
C ASP A 53 11.90 14.25 -10.83
N THR A 54 10.65 13.84 -10.74
CA THR A 54 9.66 14.38 -9.81
C THR A 54 9.93 14.04 -8.34
N GLY A 55 10.84 13.10 -8.07
CA GLY A 55 11.07 12.57 -6.73
C GLY A 55 10.01 11.58 -6.29
N ALA A 56 9.05 11.24 -7.15
CA ALA A 56 8.08 10.19 -6.89
C ALA A 56 8.76 8.86 -6.63
N SER A 57 8.18 8.06 -5.75
CA SER A 57 8.75 6.78 -5.33
C SER A 57 7.67 5.80 -4.92
N GLY A 58 8.03 4.54 -4.71
CA GLY A 58 7.10 3.53 -4.24
C GLY A 58 7.76 2.19 -3.99
N PHE A 59 6.91 1.22 -3.69
CA PHE A 59 7.31 -0.17 -3.53
C PHE A 59 6.30 -1.09 -4.23
N PHE A 60 6.81 -2.14 -4.80
CA PHE A 60 6.02 -3.21 -5.38
C PHE A 60 6.44 -4.55 -4.79
N SER A 61 5.47 -5.37 -4.43
CA SER A 61 5.71 -6.75 -4.05
C SER A 61 4.71 -7.65 -4.76
N TYR A 62 5.09 -8.88 -5.04
CA TYR A 62 4.19 -9.83 -5.67
C TYR A 62 4.46 -11.27 -5.22
N THR A 63 3.48 -12.12 -5.39
CA THR A 63 3.58 -13.57 -5.22
C THR A 63 2.91 -14.25 -6.42
N ILE A 64 3.45 -15.38 -6.87
CA ILE A 64 2.82 -16.21 -7.88
C ILE A 64 2.43 -17.53 -7.21
N GLN A 65 1.12 -17.80 -7.21
CA GLN A 65 0.55 -19.03 -6.63
C GLN A 65 -0.45 -19.64 -7.62
N GLY A 66 -0.14 -20.84 -8.10
CA GLY A 66 -0.94 -21.48 -9.14
C GLY A 66 -1.02 -20.63 -10.39
N SER A 67 -2.22 -20.23 -10.79
CA SER A 67 -2.47 -19.39 -11.98
C SER A 67 -2.55 -17.90 -11.68
N GLN A 68 -2.27 -17.46 -10.46
CA GLN A 68 -2.45 -16.07 -10.05
C GLN A 68 -1.12 -15.40 -9.69
N LEU A 69 -1.01 -14.12 -10.08
CA LEU A 69 -0.05 -13.17 -9.57
C LEU A 69 -0.81 -12.17 -8.69
N CYS A 70 -0.55 -12.21 -7.38
CA CYS A 70 -1.10 -11.26 -6.42
C CYS A 70 -0.03 -10.23 -6.08
N TYR A 71 -0.40 -8.95 -6.01
CA TYR A 71 0.55 -7.86 -5.80
C TYR A 71 0.05 -6.84 -4.79
N THR A 72 1.00 -6.11 -4.22
CA THR A 72 0.78 -4.84 -3.52
C THR A 72 1.64 -3.78 -4.20
N LEU A 73 1.04 -2.66 -4.53
CA LEU A 73 1.67 -1.49 -5.14
C LEU A 73 1.44 -0.27 -4.25
N GLU A 74 2.51 0.28 -3.72
CA GLU A 74 2.54 1.53 -2.96
C GLU A 74 3.25 2.59 -3.77
N VAL A 75 2.66 3.79 -3.89
CA VAL A 75 3.24 4.93 -4.62
C VAL A 75 3.03 6.20 -3.84
N ARG A 76 4.03 7.11 -3.90
CA ARG A 76 4.00 8.40 -3.22
C ARG A 76 4.58 9.49 -4.08
N GLY A 77 3.94 10.67 -4.02
CA GLY A 77 4.45 11.90 -4.61
C GLY A 77 4.46 11.94 -6.13
N LEU A 78 3.54 11.22 -6.80
CA LEU A 78 3.37 11.38 -8.25
C LEU A 78 3.03 12.84 -8.60
N SER A 79 3.48 13.30 -9.75
CA SER A 79 3.26 14.66 -10.26
C SER A 79 1.79 14.96 -10.56
N LEU A 80 1.05 13.94 -10.98
CA LEU A 80 -0.39 13.95 -11.20
C LEU A 80 -0.99 12.62 -10.73
N PRO A 81 -2.32 12.53 -10.56
CA PRO A 81 -2.98 11.27 -10.27
C PRO A 81 -2.60 10.18 -11.26
N ALA A 82 -2.35 8.96 -10.75
CA ALA A 82 -2.06 7.81 -11.57
C ALA A 82 -3.21 7.54 -12.56
N VAL A 83 -2.86 7.21 -13.79
CA VAL A 83 -3.81 6.83 -14.85
C VAL A 83 -3.74 5.34 -15.18
N ALA A 84 -2.59 4.70 -14.94
CA ALA A 84 -2.38 3.28 -15.18
C ALA A 84 -1.14 2.76 -14.43
N ALA A 85 -1.06 1.45 -14.25
CA ALA A 85 0.16 0.73 -13.87
C ALA A 85 0.18 -0.63 -14.55
N HIS A 86 1.39 -1.11 -14.88
CA HIS A 86 1.55 -2.34 -15.66
C HIS A 86 2.82 -3.09 -15.26
N ILE A 87 2.87 -4.39 -15.56
CA ILE A 87 4.14 -5.10 -15.76
C ILE A 87 4.47 -5.12 -17.25
N HIS A 88 5.70 -4.80 -17.58
CA HIS A 88 6.27 -4.78 -18.92
C HIS A 88 7.41 -5.81 -19.05
N LYS A 89 7.75 -6.20 -20.27
CA LYS A 89 8.90 -7.08 -20.55
C LYS A 89 10.01 -6.28 -21.24
N ALA A 90 11.02 -5.90 -20.48
CA ALA A 90 12.31 -5.38 -20.96
C ALA A 90 13.34 -5.36 -19.83
N PRO A 91 14.64 -5.33 -20.15
CA PRO A 91 15.70 -5.09 -19.18
C PRO A 91 15.64 -3.63 -18.68
N ARG A 92 16.46 -3.36 -17.66
CA ARG A 92 16.56 -2.04 -17.04
C ARG A 92 16.87 -0.95 -18.08
N HIS A 93 16.25 0.23 -17.93
CA HIS A 93 16.40 1.39 -18.82
C HIS A 93 16.00 1.16 -20.29
N VAL A 94 15.22 0.12 -20.56
CA VAL A 94 14.65 -0.13 -21.90
C VAL A 94 13.13 -0.16 -21.77
N ALA A 95 12.43 0.59 -22.60
CA ALA A 95 10.97 0.52 -22.69
C ALA A 95 10.57 -0.78 -23.40
N GLY A 96 9.58 -1.48 -22.84
CA GLY A 96 9.06 -2.74 -23.38
C GLY A 96 7.54 -2.77 -23.48
N PRO A 97 6.98 -3.78 -24.14
CA PRO A 97 5.55 -3.95 -24.24
C PRO A 97 4.92 -4.27 -22.88
N ILE A 98 3.67 -3.84 -22.69
CA ILE A 98 2.82 -4.25 -21.57
C ILE A 98 2.55 -5.75 -21.69
N VAL A 99 2.74 -6.48 -20.59
CA VAL A 99 2.41 -7.91 -20.50
C VAL A 99 1.34 -8.20 -19.46
N ILE A 100 1.22 -7.39 -18.40
CA ILE A 100 0.15 -7.49 -17.40
C ILE A 100 -0.36 -6.09 -17.07
N PRO A 101 -1.58 -5.72 -17.49
CA PRO A 101 -2.23 -4.50 -17.02
C PRO A 101 -2.80 -4.71 -15.60
N PHE A 102 -2.73 -3.69 -14.75
CA PHE A 102 -3.37 -3.68 -13.45
C PHE A 102 -4.74 -3.00 -13.53
N SER A 103 -5.78 -3.64 -13.03
CA SER A 103 -7.16 -3.15 -13.09
C SER A 103 -7.58 -2.27 -11.92
N ALA A 104 -6.81 -2.30 -10.82
CA ALA A 104 -7.14 -1.62 -9.57
C ALA A 104 -6.10 -0.54 -9.23
N VAL A 105 -5.95 0.46 -10.11
CA VAL A 105 -5.04 1.59 -9.90
C VAL A 105 -5.87 2.80 -9.45
N PRO A 106 -5.71 3.28 -8.20
CA PRO A 106 -6.39 4.48 -7.73
C PRO A 106 -5.93 5.72 -8.49
N SER A 107 -6.88 6.59 -8.88
CA SER A 107 -6.55 7.91 -9.46
C SER A 107 -6.15 8.88 -8.35
N ALA A 108 -4.91 8.73 -7.85
CA ALA A 108 -4.33 9.53 -6.77
C ALA A 108 -2.83 9.72 -6.98
N THR A 109 -2.24 10.71 -6.30
CA THR A 109 -0.79 10.96 -6.32
C THR A 109 -0.02 10.17 -5.27
N THR A 110 -0.75 9.62 -4.29
CA THR A 110 -0.22 8.75 -3.23
C THR A 110 -1.30 7.71 -2.91
N PHE A 111 -0.96 6.44 -2.99
CA PHE A 111 -1.89 5.35 -2.72
C PHE A 111 -1.15 4.04 -2.40
N GLU A 112 -1.89 3.13 -1.82
CA GLU A 112 -1.58 1.70 -1.75
C GLU A 112 -2.76 0.91 -2.32
N THR A 113 -2.48 -0.11 -3.11
CA THR A 113 -3.49 -1.01 -3.66
C THR A 113 -2.96 -2.44 -3.72
N SER A 114 -3.85 -3.40 -3.55
CA SER A 114 -3.53 -4.82 -3.66
C SER A 114 -4.59 -5.51 -4.50
N ALA A 115 -4.16 -6.36 -5.41
CA ALA A 115 -5.05 -7.18 -6.24
C ALA A 115 -4.35 -8.44 -6.73
N CYS A 116 -5.14 -9.34 -7.31
CA CYS A 116 -4.63 -10.50 -8.01
C CYS A 116 -5.06 -10.47 -9.48
N VAL A 117 -4.20 -10.93 -10.35
CA VAL A 117 -4.46 -11.10 -11.79
C VAL A 117 -4.17 -12.54 -12.20
N THR A 118 -4.79 -13.01 -13.27
CA THR A 118 -4.61 -14.37 -13.79
C THR A 118 -4.07 -14.31 -15.23
N PRO A 119 -2.76 -14.08 -15.41
CA PRO A 119 -2.14 -14.06 -16.74
C PRO A 119 -2.01 -15.47 -17.30
N ALA A 120 -1.56 -15.57 -18.55
CA ALA A 120 -1.25 -16.87 -19.17
C ALA A 120 -0.18 -17.63 -18.36
N ALA A 121 -0.35 -18.93 -18.18
CA ALA A 121 0.56 -19.77 -17.39
C ALA A 121 2.02 -19.69 -17.88
N ALA A 122 2.23 -19.61 -19.20
CA ALA A 122 3.57 -19.45 -19.79
C ALA A 122 4.23 -18.13 -19.39
N LEU A 123 3.46 -17.04 -19.27
CA LEU A 123 3.98 -15.74 -18.82
C LEU A 123 4.37 -15.78 -17.34
N LEU A 124 3.56 -16.41 -16.50
CA LEU A 124 3.88 -16.59 -15.07
C LEU A 124 5.16 -17.40 -14.88
N ALA A 125 5.31 -18.50 -15.62
CA ALA A 125 6.51 -19.32 -15.60
C ALA A 125 7.76 -18.55 -16.06
N ASP A 126 7.63 -17.69 -17.10
CA ASP A 126 8.75 -16.87 -17.57
C ASP A 126 9.11 -15.77 -16.54
N ILE A 127 8.12 -15.13 -15.91
CA ILE A 127 8.39 -14.16 -14.81
C ILE A 127 9.12 -14.83 -13.65
N GLN A 128 8.72 -16.05 -13.25
CA GLN A 128 9.38 -16.79 -12.18
C GLN A 128 10.82 -17.17 -12.53
N ALA A 129 11.07 -17.57 -13.78
CA ALA A 129 12.39 -17.99 -14.23
C ALA A 129 13.31 -16.79 -14.53
N ASN A 130 12.78 -15.68 -15.02
CA ASN A 130 13.51 -14.53 -15.53
C ASN A 130 12.95 -13.20 -15.02
N PRO A 131 12.78 -13.00 -13.70
CA PRO A 131 12.11 -11.81 -13.16
C PRO A 131 12.79 -10.51 -13.61
N THR A 132 14.10 -10.47 -13.67
CA THR A 132 14.86 -9.28 -14.10
C THR A 132 14.66 -8.89 -15.57
N SER A 133 13.96 -9.70 -16.35
CA SER A 133 13.51 -9.34 -17.71
C SER A 133 12.20 -8.56 -17.72
N TYR A 134 11.63 -8.28 -16.55
CA TYR A 134 10.36 -7.61 -16.38
C TYR A 134 10.48 -6.43 -15.43
N TYR A 135 9.61 -5.44 -15.60
CA TYR A 135 9.52 -4.31 -14.69
C TYR A 135 8.06 -3.91 -14.47
N VAL A 136 7.80 -3.32 -13.32
CA VAL A 136 6.55 -2.63 -13.02
C VAL A 136 6.76 -1.13 -13.16
N ASN A 137 5.76 -0.41 -13.66
CA ASN A 137 5.74 1.05 -13.66
C ASN A 137 4.35 1.62 -13.41
N VAL A 138 4.32 2.92 -13.07
CA VAL A 138 3.11 3.70 -12.86
C VAL A 138 3.15 4.92 -13.78
N HIS A 139 2.04 5.17 -14.45
CA HIS A 139 1.89 6.23 -15.44
C HIS A 139 1.02 7.36 -14.89
N THR A 140 1.37 8.58 -15.28
CA THR A 140 0.55 9.78 -15.10
C THR A 140 0.34 10.48 -16.42
N ALA A 141 -0.54 11.49 -16.46
CA ALA A 141 -0.74 12.28 -17.68
C ALA A 141 0.53 13.06 -18.11
N ASN A 142 1.40 13.43 -17.14
CA ASN A 142 2.68 14.07 -17.45
C ASN A 142 3.72 13.07 -18.00
N PHE A 143 3.64 11.83 -17.57
CA PHE A 143 4.57 10.76 -17.94
C PHE A 143 3.82 9.54 -18.47
N PRO A 144 3.27 9.62 -19.70
CA PRO A 144 2.52 8.50 -20.29
C PRO A 144 3.37 7.27 -20.57
N GLY A 145 4.70 7.39 -20.62
CA GLY A 145 5.63 6.27 -20.71
C GLY A 145 6.02 5.66 -19.37
N GLY A 146 5.64 6.30 -18.25
CA GLY A 146 5.93 5.91 -16.85
C GLY A 146 6.57 7.04 -16.07
N GLU A 147 6.16 7.24 -14.83
CA GLU A 147 6.74 8.22 -13.90
C GLU A 147 7.68 7.55 -12.90
N VAL A 148 7.32 6.38 -12.38
CA VAL A 148 8.15 5.56 -11.51
C VAL A 148 8.19 4.13 -12.00
N ARG A 149 9.34 3.47 -11.84
CA ARG A 149 9.61 2.12 -12.32
C ARG A 149 10.46 1.32 -11.34
N GLY A 150 10.25 0.00 -11.29
CA GLY A 150 11.08 -0.96 -10.58
C GLY A 150 11.27 -2.24 -11.36
N GLN A 151 12.50 -2.72 -11.50
CA GLN A 151 12.80 -4.01 -12.12
C GLN A 151 12.42 -5.14 -11.18
N LEU A 152 11.73 -6.18 -11.68
CA LEU A 152 11.38 -7.35 -10.87
C LEU A 152 12.63 -8.10 -10.40
N LYS A 153 12.45 -8.87 -9.31
CA LYS A 153 13.52 -9.64 -8.65
C LYS A 153 13.08 -11.07 -8.44
#